data_fbbba42add0deecb276c085435d634f2
#
_entry.id   fbbba42add0deecb276c085435d634f2
#
_cell.length_a   1.000
_cell.length_b   1.000
_cell.length_c   1.000
_cell.angle_alpha   90.00
_cell.angle_beta   90.00
_cell.angle_gamma   90.00
#
_symmetry.space_group_name_H-M   'P 1'
#
loop_
_entity.id
_entity.type
_entity.pdbx_description
1 polymer ?
#
loop_
_entity_poly.entity_id
_entity_poly.type
_entity_poly.pdbx_seq_one_letter_code
_entity_poly.pdbx_strand_id
1 'polypeptide(L)'
;KPVVSREENVTMTHGDVLKRYNVIVGSFSNVDNALKLQAKLNGMGYHSIIMKNSAGMSRVSIAGFDEEASAREELLKVREQYPEFADAWLLISKQN
;
A
#
# COMPACT_ATOMS: atom_id res chain seq x y z
N LYS A 1 1.46 -0.99 18.07
CA LYS A 1 0.13 -1.18 17.50
C LYS A 1 0.01 -2.55 16.85
N PRO A 2 -1.15 -3.19 16.95
CA PRO A 2 -1.34 -4.45 16.25
C PRO A 2 -1.28 -4.25 14.73
N VAL A 3 -0.87 -5.29 14.01
CA VAL A 3 -0.88 -5.29 12.56
C VAL A 3 -2.31 -5.58 12.10
N VAL A 4 -2.86 -4.66 11.32
CA VAL A 4 -4.18 -4.83 10.73
C VAL A 4 -4.00 -5.41 9.33
N SER A 5 -4.74 -6.49 9.02
CA SER A 5 -4.78 -7.07 7.68
C SER A 5 -6.21 -7.06 7.21
N ARG A 6 -6.43 -6.62 5.97
CA ARG A 6 -7.76 -6.66 5.36
C ARG A 6 -7.66 -7.16 3.94
N GLU A 7 -8.61 -8.01 3.56
CA GLU A 7 -8.75 -8.47 2.18
C GLU A 7 -9.72 -7.54 1.47
N GLU A 8 -9.32 -7.01 0.32
CA GLU A 8 -10.16 -6.11 -0.47
C GLU A 8 -10.09 -6.47 -1.94
N ASN A 9 -11.21 -6.27 -2.63
CA ASN A 9 -11.22 -6.30 -4.09
C ASN A 9 -10.62 -4.99 -4.57
N VAL A 10 -9.50 -5.06 -5.26
CA VAL A 10 -8.80 -3.87 -5.74
C VAL A 10 -8.37 -4.05 -7.20
N THR A 11 -8.28 -2.92 -7.88
CA THR A 11 -7.74 -2.86 -9.24
C THR A 11 -6.58 -1.88 -9.23
N MET A 12 -5.43 -2.31 -9.71
CA MET A 12 -4.29 -1.40 -9.82
C MET A 12 -4.58 -0.34 -10.87
N THR A 13 -4.38 0.92 -10.48
CA THR A 13 -4.59 2.06 -11.39
C THR A 13 -3.28 2.67 -11.84
N HIS A 14 -2.26 2.66 -11.00
CA HIS A 14 -0.96 3.27 -11.30
C HIS A 14 0.16 2.43 -10.69
N GLY A 15 1.05 1.90 -11.52
CA GLY A 15 2.19 1.12 -11.07
C GLY A 15 2.49 -0.05 -11.99
N ASP A 16 3.44 -0.89 -11.59
CA ASP A 16 3.92 -1.98 -12.43
C ASP A 16 3.15 -3.28 -12.24
N VAL A 17 3.13 -3.79 -11.01
CA VAL A 17 2.55 -5.10 -10.71
C VAL A 17 1.81 -5.05 -9.38
N LEU A 18 0.59 -5.58 -9.36
CA LEU A 18 -0.16 -5.74 -8.12
C LEU A 18 0.19 -7.10 -7.51
N LYS A 19 0.80 -7.06 -6.34
CA LYS A 19 1.12 -8.26 -5.57
C LYS A 19 -0.01 -8.61 -4.62
N ARG A 20 0.03 -9.82 -4.06
CA ARG A 20 -1.02 -10.28 -3.15
C ARG A 20 -1.02 -9.51 -1.83
N TYR A 21 0.15 -9.25 -1.26
CA TYR A 21 0.29 -8.60 0.05
C TYR A 21 0.93 -7.25 -0.12
N ASN A 22 0.23 -6.20 0.34
CA ASN A 22 0.64 -4.82 0.11
C ASN A 22 0.70 -4.05 1.42
N VAL A 23 1.77 -3.28 1.59
CA VAL A 23 1.92 -2.40 2.75
C VAL A 23 1.30 -1.05 2.37
N ILE A 24 0.16 -0.74 2.96
CA ILE A 24 -0.60 0.48 2.65
C ILE A 24 -0.18 1.60 3.60
N VAL A 25 0.20 2.72 3.03
CA VAL A 25 0.66 3.89 3.78
C VAL A 25 -0.24 5.11 3.58
N GLY A 26 -1.22 5.03 2.70
CA GLY A 26 -2.17 6.12 2.51
C GLY A 26 -3.41 5.65 1.79
N SER A 27 -4.52 6.34 2.05
CA SER A 27 -5.81 6.05 1.40
C SER A 27 -6.51 7.38 1.17
N PHE A 28 -6.93 7.59 -0.07
CA PHE A 28 -7.46 8.89 -0.49
C PHE A 28 -8.71 8.73 -1.34
N SER A 29 -9.68 9.60 -1.14
CA SER A 29 -10.83 9.69 -2.05
C SER A 29 -10.43 10.44 -3.33
N ASN A 30 -9.43 11.31 -3.25
CA ASN A 30 -8.92 12.08 -4.38
C ASN A 30 -7.63 11.44 -4.89
N VAL A 31 -7.65 11.00 -6.15
CA VAL A 31 -6.48 10.31 -6.74
C VAL A 31 -5.25 11.22 -6.84
N ASP A 32 -5.45 12.55 -6.96
CA ASP A 32 -4.31 13.47 -7.05
C ASP A 32 -3.45 13.42 -5.79
N ASN A 33 -4.08 13.25 -4.63
CA ASN A 33 -3.34 13.12 -3.38
C ASN A 33 -2.59 11.78 -3.32
N ALA A 34 -3.17 10.73 -3.87
CA ALA A 34 -2.50 9.43 -3.96
C ALA A 34 -1.28 9.53 -4.89
N LEU A 35 -1.43 10.23 -6.02
CA LEU A 35 -0.33 10.40 -6.97
C LEU A 35 0.84 11.18 -6.36
N LYS A 36 0.55 12.18 -5.54
CA LYS A 36 1.59 12.94 -4.85
C LYS A 36 2.38 12.05 -3.89
N LEU A 37 1.68 11.22 -3.13
CA LEU A 37 2.34 10.30 -2.21
C LEU A 37 3.16 9.26 -2.98
N GLN A 38 2.61 8.71 -4.07
CA GLN A 38 3.32 7.76 -4.91
C GLN A 38 4.63 8.36 -5.44
N ALA A 39 4.58 9.59 -5.94
CA ALA A 39 5.76 10.27 -6.47
C ALA A 39 6.83 10.44 -5.37
N LYS A 40 6.41 10.80 -4.16
CA LYS A 40 7.31 10.92 -3.02
C LYS A 40 8.00 9.59 -2.73
N LEU A 41 7.22 8.52 -2.65
CA LEU A 41 7.73 7.19 -2.33
C LEU A 41 8.68 6.68 -3.41
N ASN A 42 8.33 6.88 -4.68
CA ASN A 42 9.20 6.48 -5.79
C ASN A 42 10.51 7.28 -5.79
N GLY A 43 10.44 8.55 -5.39
CA GLY A 43 11.64 9.38 -5.23
C GLY A 43 12.55 8.89 -4.11
N MET A 44 12.00 8.13 -3.16
CA MET A 44 12.77 7.51 -2.07
C MET A 44 13.32 6.14 -2.45
N GLY A 45 13.05 5.67 -3.66
CA GLY A 45 13.56 4.39 -4.14
C GLY A 45 12.60 3.23 -4.06
N TYR A 46 11.35 3.48 -3.66
CA TYR A 46 10.34 2.42 -3.61
C TYR A 46 9.64 2.27 -4.95
N HIS A 47 8.98 1.14 -5.14
CA HIS A 47 8.12 0.88 -6.31
C HIS A 47 6.65 0.94 -5.86
N SER A 48 6.23 2.16 -5.54
CA SER A 48 4.87 2.40 -5.04
C SER A 48 3.84 2.16 -6.13
N ILE A 49 2.70 1.58 -5.74
CA ILE A 49 1.57 1.43 -6.64
C ILE A 49 0.32 2.03 -6.00
N ILE A 50 -0.64 2.37 -6.84
CA ILE A 50 -1.96 2.83 -6.40
C ILE A 50 -2.98 1.82 -6.87
N MET A 51 -3.88 1.43 -5.98
CA MET A 51 -4.97 0.53 -6.28
C MET A 51 -6.28 1.12 -5.76
N LYS A 52 -7.34 0.93 -6.51
CA LYS A 52 -8.66 1.44 -6.14
C LYS A 52 -9.53 0.28 -5.67
N ASN A 53 -10.18 0.46 -4.52
CA ASN A 53 -11.09 -0.56 -4.00
C ASN A 53 -12.52 -0.31 -4.52
N SER A 54 -13.45 -1.20 -4.16
CA SER A 54 -14.83 -1.12 -4.64
C SER A 54 -15.58 0.11 -4.12
N ALA A 55 -15.10 0.72 -3.04
CA ALA A 55 -15.69 1.96 -2.51
C ALA A 55 -15.11 3.22 -3.19
N GLY A 56 -14.21 3.06 -4.14
CA GLY A 56 -13.61 4.19 -4.86
C GLY A 56 -12.43 4.83 -4.17
N MET A 57 -11.94 4.22 -3.08
CA MET A 57 -10.76 4.75 -2.38
C MET A 57 -9.48 4.35 -3.13
N SER A 58 -8.58 5.31 -3.28
CA SER A 58 -7.25 5.07 -3.84
C SER A 58 -6.29 4.74 -2.71
N ARG A 59 -5.85 3.48 -2.66
CA ARG A 59 -4.92 2.98 -1.66
C ARG A 59 -3.50 3.09 -2.22
N VAL A 60 -2.59 3.66 -1.44
CA VAL A 60 -1.18 3.80 -1.86
C VAL A 60 -0.36 2.75 -1.12
N SER A 61 0.29 1.87 -1.89
CA SER A 61 1.19 0.85 -1.36
C SER A 61 2.63 1.31 -1.49
N ILE A 62 3.39 1.20 -0.41
CA ILE A 62 4.83 1.49 -0.47
C ILE A 62 5.60 0.30 -1.05
N ALA A 63 5.11 -0.93 -0.83
CA ALA A 63 5.76 -2.14 -1.34
C ALA A 63 4.77 -3.30 -1.36
N GLY A 64 4.94 -4.20 -2.33
CA GLY A 64 4.11 -5.39 -2.47
C GLY A 64 4.95 -6.65 -2.44
N PHE A 65 4.34 -7.75 -1.98
CA PHE A 65 5.03 -9.02 -1.76
C PHE A 65 4.14 -10.19 -2.12
N ASP A 66 4.77 -11.29 -2.52
CA ASP A 66 4.04 -12.54 -2.78
C ASP A 66 3.79 -13.32 -1.48
N GLU A 67 4.60 -13.07 -0.44
CA GLU A 67 4.52 -13.78 0.83
C GLU A 67 4.08 -12.84 1.95
N GLU A 68 3.16 -13.31 2.79
CA GLU A 68 2.65 -12.51 3.89
C GLU A 68 3.74 -12.15 4.90
N ALA A 69 4.62 -13.11 5.21
CA ALA A 69 5.69 -12.88 6.17
C ALA A 69 6.61 -11.74 5.74
N SER A 70 6.94 -11.67 4.45
CA SER A 70 7.77 -10.59 3.90
C SER A 70 7.08 -9.24 4.01
N ALA A 71 5.78 -9.20 3.73
CA ALA A 71 5.00 -7.98 3.82
C ALA A 71 4.90 -7.48 5.26
N ARG A 72 4.69 -8.40 6.21
CA ARG A 72 4.60 -8.07 7.63
C ARG A 72 5.92 -7.52 8.14
N GLU A 73 7.04 -8.11 7.72
CA GLU A 73 8.37 -7.64 8.10
C GLU A 73 8.60 -6.22 7.59
N GLU A 74 8.27 -5.96 6.33
CA GLU A 74 8.40 -4.62 5.75
C GLU A 74 7.49 -3.62 6.43
N LEU A 75 6.26 -4.02 6.77
CA LEU A 75 5.31 -3.16 7.48
C LEU A 75 5.91 -2.65 8.79
N LEU A 76 6.54 -3.53 9.57
CA LEU A 76 7.12 -3.15 10.85
C LEU A 76 8.30 -2.20 10.67
N LYS A 77 9.13 -2.44 9.65
CA LYS A 77 10.24 -1.53 9.31
C LYS A 77 9.74 -0.16 8.92
N VAL A 78 8.70 -0.10 8.08
CA VAL A 78 8.12 1.16 7.60
C VAL A 78 7.55 1.96 8.76
N ARG A 79 6.82 1.30 9.67
CA ARG A 79 6.25 1.96 10.85
C ARG A 79 7.33 2.56 11.74
N GLU A 80 8.44 1.84 11.91
CA GLU A 80 9.53 2.28 12.76
C GLU A 80 10.33 3.40 12.09
N GLN A 81 10.62 3.24 10.81
CA GLN A 81 11.48 4.15 10.07
C GLN A 81 10.81 5.49 9.74
N TYR A 82 9.50 5.46 9.48
CA TYR A 82 8.75 6.63 9.07
C TYR A 82 7.59 6.89 10.02
N PRO A 83 7.73 7.86 10.96
CA PRO A 83 6.65 8.16 11.90
C PRO A 83 5.33 8.52 11.23
N GLU A 84 5.38 9.14 10.04
CA GLU A 84 4.18 9.50 9.29
C GLU A 84 3.42 8.26 8.80
N PHE A 85 4.06 7.08 8.78
CA PHE A 85 3.44 5.83 8.35
C PHE A 85 3.23 4.86 9.53
N ALA A 86 3.14 5.40 10.75
CA ALA A 86 2.96 4.57 11.95
C ALA A 86 1.68 3.74 11.92
N ASP A 87 0.70 4.12 11.10
CA ASP A 87 -0.57 3.42 10.97
C ASP A 87 -0.64 2.52 9.72
N ALA A 88 0.50 2.27 9.07
CA ALA A 88 0.53 1.38 7.91
C ALA A 88 -0.10 0.02 8.24
N TRP A 89 -0.75 -0.57 7.24
CA TRP A 89 -1.47 -1.84 7.41
C TRP A 89 -1.30 -2.71 6.16
N LEU A 90 -1.73 -3.96 6.25
CA LEU A 90 -1.61 -4.90 5.14
C LEU A 90 -2.93 -5.02 4.39
N LEU A 91 -2.86 -4.87 3.08
CA LEU A 91 -3.98 -5.13 2.19
C LEU A 91 -3.68 -6.42 1.42
N ILE A 92 -4.58 -7.38 1.55
CA ILE A 92 -4.50 -8.62 0.78
C ILE A 92 -5.38 -8.43 -0.44
N SER A 93 -4.75 -8.38 -1.62
CA SER A 93 -5.50 -8.12 -2.84
C SER A 93 -6.30 -9.35 -3.23
N LYS A 94 -7.60 -9.14 -3.40
CA LYS A 94 -8.50 -10.16 -3.91
C LYS A 94 -8.70 -9.87 -5.39
N GLN A 95 -8.20 -10.77 -6.21
CA GLN A 95 -8.33 -10.64 -7.66
C GLN A 95 -9.42 -11.58 -8.16
N ASN A 96 -10.29 -11.04 -8.97
CA ASN A 96 -11.33 -11.85 -9.61
C ASN A 96 -10.89 -12.24 -11.00
#